data_b3b58c1e2f551d94f7fb02b15c3f4543
#
_entry.id   b3b58c1e2f551d94f7fb02b15c3f4543
#
_cell.length_a   1.000
_cell.length_b   1.000
_cell.length_c   1.000
_cell.angle_alpha   90.00
_cell.angle_beta   90.00
_cell.angle_gamma   90.00
#
_symmetry.space_group_name_H-M   'P 1'
#
loop_
_entity.id
_entity.type
_entity.pdbx_description
1 polymer ?
#
loop_
_entity_poly.entity_id
_entity_poly.type
_entity_poly.pdbx_seq_one_letter_code
_entity_poly.pdbx_strand_id
1 'polypeptide(L)'
;MESLFGDVRYAIRNLIKRPGFTAVAVITLALGIGANTAIFTLLNAVTFKPLPVRQPHELVLFNDSGGEGTSNGDPSTGEWRRFSYASYKYFLEHDQNYQGLSAFRSGESKVSVSGGQTQSGESAQRASSHLVSGNYFTVLGVNAFLGRTLTAEDDKPGAAPAVVMSYGYWRQQWNADPQILNKEIALNGKSFTVVGIMAPDFFGARVRRSPDLWVPLVFHPQIEMRESYLENPRFYWLNFVGRLKPGVQLEQAQASANLSLHQFLLNEAGSKLTDDDRKSIASAYVKLAPGGRGISGLRIQYSKALQMLMVIVGLVLLIACANVGNLLLSRAAARKAEISLRLALGASRYRIVRQLLTESLLLAAVGGVCGILFAQWGVKVLVSLVARTSPLDVQPDIGVLAFTVAVSLLAGLIFGTAPALSAQ
;
A
#
# COMPACT_ATOMS: atom_id res chain seq x y z
N MET A 1 -1.28 -19.28 -39.74
CA MET A 1 -0.14 -19.07 -38.80
C MET A 1 1.17 -18.75 -39.52
N GLU A 2 1.50 -19.39 -40.63
CA GLU A 2 2.73 -19.16 -41.39
C GLU A 2 2.97 -17.70 -41.83
N SER A 3 1.89 -16.96 -42.16
CA SER A 3 2.01 -15.57 -42.61
C SER A 3 2.40 -14.58 -41.51
N LEU A 4 1.98 -14.80 -40.26
CA LEU A 4 2.33 -13.95 -39.08
C LEU A 4 3.80 -14.09 -38.71
N PHE A 5 4.30 -15.32 -38.70
CA PHE A 5 5.71 -15.60 -38.41
C PHE A 5 6.64 -14.96 -39.47
N GLY A 6 6.19 -14.97 -40.73
CA GLY A 6 6.86 -14.28 -41.82
C GLY A 6 6.92 -12.77 -41.64
N ASP A 7 5.81 -12.15 -41.18
CA ASP A 7 5.71 -10.71 -40.95
C ASP A 7 6.64 -10.28 -39.77
N VAL A 8 6.67 -11.04 -38.66
CA VAL A 8 7.58 -10.81 -37.52
C VAL A 8 9.05 -10.90 -37.94
N ARG A 9 9.42 -11.95 -38.70
CA ARG A 9 10.80 -12.11 -39.20
C ARG A 9 11.23 -10.98 -40.11
N TYR A 10 10.31 -10.53 -40.98
CA TYR A 10 10.54 -9.39 -41.85
C TYR A 10 10.72 -8.09 -41.05
N ALA A 11 9.85 -7.84 -40.07
CA ALA A 11 9.91 -6.66 -39.21
C ALA A 11 11.25 -6.61 -38.43
N ILE A 12 11.67 -7.72 -37.82
CA ILE A 12 12.97 -7.81 -37.11
C ILE A 12 14.13 -7.47 -38.07
N ARG A 13 14.16 -8.08 -39.25
CA ARG A 13 15.22 -7.85 -40.24
C ARG A 13 15.26 -6.40 -40.72
N ASN A 14 14.11 -5.77 -40.81
CA ASN A 14 13.97 -4.38 -41.22
C ASN A 14 14.45 -3.39 -40.14
N LEU A 15 14.16 -3.69 -38.87
CA LEU A 15 14.62 -2.92 -37.72
C LEU A 15 16.14 -3.00 -37.55
N ILE A 16 16.74 -4.18 -37.72
CA ILE A 16 18.21 -4.38 -37.65
C ILE A 16 18.94 -3.63 -38.76
N LYS A 17 18.37 -3.57 -39.98
CA LYS A 17 19.01 -2.87 -41.11
C LYS A 17 19.10 -1.34 -40.93
N ARG A 18 18.36 -0.75 -39.97
CA ARG A 18 18.35 0.71 -39.73
C ARG A 18 18.50 1.02 -38.25
N PRO A 19 19.70 0.80 -37.68
CA PRO A 19 19.91 0.83 -36.23
C PRO A 19 19.67 2.22 -35.63
N GLY A 20 20.00 3.32 -36.32
CA GLY A 20 19.77 4.68 -35.80
C GLY A 20 18.29 5.00 -35.57
N PHE A 21 17.41 4.69 -36.55
CA PHE A 21 15.98 4.87 -36.38
C PHE A 21 15.42 4.00 -35.24
N THR A 22 15.80 2.72 -35.25
CA THR A 22 15.32 1.76 -34.25
C THR A 22 15.74 2.17 -32.85
N ALA A 23 16.99 2.63 -32.67
CA ALA A 23 17.48 3.11 -31.41
C ALA A 23 16.70 4.34 -30.90
N VAL A 24 16.49 5.35 -31.75
CA VAL A 24 15.71 6.55 -31.37
C VAL A 24 14.27 6.17 -30.99
N ALA A 25 13.61 5.34 -31.80
CA ALA A 25 12.24 4.92 -31.52
C ALA A 25 12.13 4.10 -30.22
N VAL A 26 13.04 3.13 -30.02
CA VAL A 26 13.07 2.30 -28.81
C VAL A 26 13.39 3.13 -27.57
N ILE A 27 14.37 4.03 -27.62
CA ILE A 27 14.71 4.90 -26.49
C ILE A 27 13.53 5.81 -26.13
N THR A 28 12.89 6.44 -27.13
CA THR A 28 11.74 7.33 -26.91
C THR A 28 10.58 6.56 -26.28
N LEU A 29 10.27 5.37 -26.77
CA LEU A 29 9.20 4.51 -26.20
C LEU A 29 9.60 3.96 -24.83
N ALA A 30 10.84 3.54 -24.63
CA ALA A 30 11.34 3.03 -23.35
C ALA A 30 11.25 4.10 -22.24
N LEU A 31 11.61 5.35 -22.54
CA LEU A 31 11.46 6.45 -21.61
C LEU A 31 9.99 6.76 -21.31
N GLY A 32 9.14 6.83 -22.32
CA GLY A 32 7.71 7.11 -22.15
C GLY A 32 6.97 5.99 -21.40
N ILE A 33 7.14 4.73 -21.82
CA ILE A 33 6.52 3.56 -21.17
C ILE A 33 7.12 3.36 -19.78
N GLY A 34 8.44 3.50 -19.66
CA GLY A 34 9.15 3.32 -18.39
C GLY A 34 8.75 4.35 -17.33
N ALA A 35 8.60 5.63 -17.70
CA ALA A 35 8.12 6.66 -16.80
C ALA A 35 6.68 6.36 -16.33
N ASN A 36 5.78 5.99 -17.24
CA ASN A 36 4.42 5.57 -16.88
C ASN A 36 4.41 4.36 -15.96
N THR A 37 5.23 3.34 -16.25
CA THR A 37 5.37 2.14 -15.42
C THR A 37 5.93 2.48 -14.03
N ALA A 38 6.93 3.35 -13.93
CA ALA A 38 7.51 3.77 -12.65
C ALA A 38 6.48 4.50 -11.78
N ILE A 39 5.74 5.46 -12.34
CA ILE A 39 4.71 6.20 -11.60
C ILE A 39 3.55 5.28 -11.23
N PHE A 40 3.13 4.37 -12.12
CA PHE A 40 2.10 3.38 -11.81
C PHE A 40 2.55 2.43 -10.68
N THR A 41 3.81 1.99 -10.67
CA THR A 41 4.37 1.16 -9.59
C THR A 41 4.26 1.86 -8.24
N LEU A 42 4.62 3.15 -8.17
CA LEU A 42 4.48 3.95 -6.95
C LEU A 42 3.01 4.14 -6.56
N LEU A 43 2.17 4.47 -7.53
CA LEU A 43 0.74 4.64 -7.30
C LEU A 43 0.10 3.33 -6.81
N ASN A 44 0.45 2.20 -7.41
CA ASN A 44 -0.02 0.87 -7.01
C ASN A 44 0.41 0.53 -5.58
N ALA A 45 1.70 0.69 -5.26
CA ALA A 45 2.25 0.41 -3.94
C ALA A 45 1.61 1.29 -2.84
N VAL A 46 1.34 2.57 -3.15
CA VAL A 46 0.79 3.53 -2.17
C VAL A 46 -0.73 3.42 -2.05
N THR A 47 -1.43 3.16 -3.17
CA THR A 47 -2.90 3.35 -3.22
C THR A 47 -3.67 2.05 -3.29
N PHE A 48 -3.18 1.03 -4.01
CA PHE A 48 -3.99 -0.15 -4.34
C PHE A 48 -3.59 -1.43 -3.60
N LYS A 49 -2.35 -1.56 -3.16
CA LYS A 49 -1.86 -2.80 -2.53
C LYS A 49 -2.65 -3.09 -1.24
N PRO A 50 -3.33 -4.26 -1.13
CA PRO A 50 -4.03 -4.64 0.09
C PRO A 50 -3.04 -5.02 1.19
N LEU A 51 -3.51 -4.97 2.44
CA LEU A 51 -2.78 -5.52 3.58
C LEU A 51 -2.55 -7.03 3.39
N PRO A 52 -1.41 -7.57 3.83
CA PRO A 52 -1.14 -9.01 3.80
C PRO A 52 -1.85 -9.72 4.97
N VAL A 53 -3.18 -9.70 4.95
CA VAL A 53 -4.06 -10.22 5.99
C VAL A 53 -5.16 -11.08 5.38
N ARG A 54 -5.82 -11.91 6.20
CA ARG A 54 -6.94 -12.72 5.74
C ARG A 54 -8.12 -11.84 5.36
N GLN A 55 -8.71 -12.07 4.17
CA GLN A 55 -9.92 -11.41 3.67
C GLN A 55 -9.91 -9.88 3.93
N PRO A 56 -8.97 -9.13 3.34
CA PRO A 56 -8.79 -7.71 3.66
C PRO A 56 -10.04 -6.85 3.35
N HIS A 57 -10.92 -7.31 2.45
CA HIS A 57 -12.15 -6.61 2.10
C HIS A 57 -13.21 -6.59 3.21
N GLU A 58 -13.13 -7.48 4.21
CA GLU A 58 -14.01 -7.50 5.38
C GLU A 58 -13.55 -6.52 6.47
N LEU A 59 -12.34 -5.96 6.34
CA LEU A 59 -11.82 -5.01 7.32
C LEU A 59 -12.40 -3.61 7.09
N VAL A 60 -12.71 -2.96 8.19
CA VAL A 60 -13.11 -1.54 8.25
C VAL A 60 -12.25 -0.80 9.26
N LEU A 61 -11.94 0.45 8.93
CA LEU A 61 -11.24 1.38 9.80
C LEU A 61 -12.21 2.44 10.31
N PHE A 62 -12.11 2.75 11.59
CA PHE A 62 -12.77 3.90 12.19
C PHE A 62 -11.95 5.16 11.90
N ASN A 63 -12.02 5.61 10.65
CA ASN A 63 -11.22 6.66 10.05
C ASN A 63 -9.89 6.18 9.43
N ASP A 64 -9.57 6.76 8.29
CA ASP A 64 -8.33 6.51 7.53
C ASP A 64 -7.39 7.74 7.45
N SER A 65 -7.60 8.76 8.29
CA SER A 65 -6.90 10.06 8.20
C SER A 65 -5.37 9.99 8.41
N GLY A 66 -4.83 8.85 8.83
CA GLY A 66 -3.40 8.64 8.99
C GLY A 66 -2.73 9.52 10.07
N GLY A 67 -3.49 10.35 10.78
CA GLY A 67 -2.97 11.23 11.82
C GLY A 67 -2.35 10.45 12.96
N GLU A 68 -1.18 10.88 13.42
CA GLU A 68 -0.50 10.37 14.60
C GLU A 68 -0.72 11.31 15.80
N GLY A 69 -0.58 10.76 17.01
CA GLY A 69 -0.60 11.52 18.24
C GLY A 69 -1.84 11.30 19.09
N THR A 70 -2.04 12.19 20.04
CA THR A 70 -3.10 12.15 21.04
C THR A 70 -3.90 13.42 21.00
N SER A 71 -5.14 13.39 21.45
CA SER A 71 -5.97 14.59 21.67
C SER A 71 -6.74 14.45 22.96
N ASN A 72 -6.97 15.61 23.60
CA ASN A 72 -7.84 15.74 24.75
C ASN A 72 -9.08 16.57 24.35
N GLY A 73 -10.24 16.20 24.83
CA GLY A 73 -11.50 16.89 24.53
C GLY A 73 -12.12 16.51 23.20
N ASP A 74 -13.33 16.97 22.98
CA ASP A 74 -14.16 16.63 21.84
C ASP A 74 -13.63 17.27 20.55
N PRO A 75 -13.78 16.62 19.40
CA PRO A 75 -13.36 17.19 18.13
C PRO A 75 -14.20 18.41 17.76
N SER A 76 -13.56 19.54 17.46
CA SER A 76 -14.23 20.77 17.03
C SER A 76 -15.06 20.61 15.73
N THR A 77 -14.79 19.59 14.94
CA THR A 77 -15.49 19.30 13.67
C THR A 77 -16.61 18.27 13.86
N GLY A 78 -16.83 17.74 15.06
CA GLY A 78 -17.72 16.61 15.30
C GLY A 78 -17.21 15.26 14.78
N GLU A 79 -16.18 15.22 13.95
CA GLU A 79 -15.64 13.96 13.39
C GLU A 79 -14.63 13.31 14.36
N TRP A 80 -15.01 12.15 14.87
CA TRP A 80 -14.18 11.35 15.77
C TRP A 80 -13.18 10.48 14.99
N ARG A 81 -11.92 10.82 15.13
CA ARG A 81 -10.82 10.17 14.41
C ARG A 81 -9.93 9.32 15.30
N ARG A 82 -10.01 9.52 16.60
CA ARG A 82 -9.30 8.76 17.63
C ARG A 82 -10.24 8.48 18.76
N PHE A 83 -9.91 7.46 19.52
CA PHE A 83 -10.80 6.90 20.51
C PHE A 83 -10.06 6.69 21.83
N SER A 84 -10.78 6.72 22.94
CA SER A 84 -10.26 6.35 24.24
C SER A 84 -10.35 4.84 24.45
N TYR A 85 -9.64 4.34 25.45
CA TYR A 85 -9.74 2.93 25.81
C TYR A 85 -11.14 2.59 26.38
N ALA A 86 -11.78 3.53 27.10
CA ALA A 86 -13.15 3.38 27.56
C ALA A 86 -14.14 3.22 26.40
N SER A 87 -14.01 4.07 25.35
CA SER A 87 -14.84 3.91 24.14
C SER A 87 -14.57 2.60 23.42
N TYR A 88 -13.31 2.12 23.35
CA TYR A 88 -13.00 0.80 22.77
C TYR A 88 -13.77 -0.33 23.47
N LYS A 89 -13.74 -0.36 24.81
CA LYS A 89 -14.52 -1.35 25.58
C LYS A 89 -16.00 -1.26 25.29
N TYR A 90 -16.53 -0.03 25.27
CA TYR A 90 -17.94 0.20 25.01
C TYR A 90 -18.36 -0.34 23.64
N PHE A 91 -17.61 -0.03 22.59
CA PHE A 91 -17.88 -0.53 21.23
C PHE A 91 -17.78 -2.05 21.16
N LEU A 92 -16.79 -2.65 21.83
CA LEU A 92 -16.60 -4.10 21.86
C LEU A 92 -17.78 -4.85 22.48
N GLU A 93 -18.43 -4.24 23.48
CA GLU A 93 -19.55 -4.83 24.20
C GLU A 93 -20.91 -4.59 23.50
N HIS A 94 -21.09 -3.45 22.84
CA HIS A 94 -22.41 -3.00 22.37
C HIS A 94 -22.60 -3.09 20.87
N ASP A 95 -21.54 -3.05 20.05
CA ASP A 95 -21.67 -3.11 18.59
C ASP A 95 -21.49 -4.55 18.06
N GLN A 96 -22.60 -5.14 17.62
CA GLN A 96 -22.63 -6.53 17.19
C GLN A 96 -22.39 -6.74 15.69
N ASN A 97 -22.09 -5.71 14.91
CA ASN A 97 -21.86 -5.83 13.47
C ASN A 97 -20.46 -6.38 13.12
N TYR A 98 -19.58 -6.44 14.11
CA TYR A 98 -18.22 -6.93 13.94
C TYR A 98 -18.08 -8.37 14.40
N GLN A 99 -17.33 -9.17 13.66
CA GLN A 99 -16.82 -10.45 14.11
C GLN A 99 -15.73 -10.26 15.18
N GLY A 100 -15.05 -9.12 15.11
CA GLY A 100 -14.08 -8.66 16.09
C GLY A 100 -13.73 -7.19 15.84
N LEU A 101 -13.53 -6.45 16.91
CA LEU A 101 -13.05 -5.07 16.93
C LEU A 101 -11.73 -5.03 17.70
N SER A 102 -10.73 -4.39 17.15
CA SER A 102 -9.42 -4.23 17.74
C SER A 102 -9.02 -2.77 17.80
N ALA A 103 -8.28 -2.42 18.84
CA ALA A 103 -7.73 -1.09 19.03
C ALA A 103 -6.20 -1.14 18.97
N PHE A 104 -5.61 -0.06 18.46
CA PHE A 104 -4.16 0.11 18.43
C PHE A 104 -3.80 1.60 18.55
N ARG A 105 -2.63 1.87 19.11
CA ARG A 105 -2.14 3.24 19.28
C ARG A 105 -2.02 3.97 17.95
N SER A 106 -2.35 5.24 17.93
CA SER A 106 -2.30 6.08 16.71
C SER A 106 -0.87 6.41 16.23
N GLY A 107 0.16 5.95 16.90
CA GLY A 107 1.58 6.08 16.53
C GLY A 107 2.40 4.96 17.12
N GLU A 108 3.71 4.96 16.85
CA GLU A 108 4.66 4.03 17.44
C GLU A 108 5.38 4.70 18.62
N SER A 109 5.82 3.89 19.59
CA SER A 109 6.64 4.32 20.71
C SER A 109 8.06 3.81 20.52
N LYS A 110 9.03 4.59 20.92
CA LYS A 110 10.43 4.14 20.97
C LYS A 110 10.72 3.57 22.35
N VAL A 111 11.24 2.36 22.39
CA VAL A 111 11.60 1.66 23.62
C VAL A 111 13.09 1.31 23.61
N SER A 112 13.65 1.28 24.81
CA SER A 112 14.98 0.73 25.05
C SER A 112 14.85 -0.78 25.25
N VAL A 113 15.55 -1.57 24.48
CA VAL A 113 15.57 -3.05 24.58
C VAL A 113 16.92 -3.49 25.14
N SER A 114 16.90 -4.28 26.21
CA SER A 114 18.09 -4.91 26.80
C SER A 114 17.76 -6.37 27.16
N GLY A 115 18.82 -7.19 27.29
CA GLY A 115 18.68 -8.62 27.57
C GLY A 115 18.80 -9.50 26.32
N GLY A 116 19.40 -10.68 26.50
CA GLY A 116 19.77 -11.59 25.43
C GLY A 116 21.15 -11.28 24.81
N GLN A 117 21.68 -12.22 24.02
CA GLN A 117 22.90 -12.01 23.25
C GLN A 117 22.58 -11.16 22.02
N THR A 118 22.50 -9.84 22.16
CA THR A 118 22.49 -8.92 21.03
C THR A 118 23.88 -8.80 20.43
N GLN A 119 24.01 -8.70 19.10
CA GLN A 119 25.30 -8.57 18.40
C GLN A 119 26.17 -7.37 18.89
N SER A 120 25.57 -6.41 19.59
CA SER A 120 26.21 -5.16 20.04
C SER A 120 26.66 -5.14 21.51
N GLY A 121 26.68 -6.27 22.21
CA GLY A 121 27.00 -6.32 23.61
C GLY A 121 25.88 -5.77 24.51
N GLU A 122 26.17 -5.51 25.78
CA GLU A 122 25.21 -5.11 26.83
C GLU A 122 24.54 -3.73 26.63
N SER A 123 24.78 -3.04 25.53
CA SER A 123 24.21 -1.72 25.28
C SER A 123 22.74 -1.80 24.91
N ALA A 124 21.90 -1.06 25.63
CA ALA A 124 20.49 -0.91 25.37
C ALA A 124 20.24 -0.37 23.95
N GLN A 125 19.50 -1.13 23.14
CA GLN A 125 19.16 -0.75 21.76
C GLN A 125 17.79 -0.06 21.69
N ARG A 126 17.63 0.87 20.77
CA ARG A 126 16.34 1.50 20.50
C ARG A 126 15.56 0.67 19.51
N ALA A 127 14.33 0.28 19.87
CA ALA A 127 13.38 -0.39 19.03
C ALA A 127 12.09 0.44 18.93
N SER A 128 11.33 0.24 17.85
CA SER A 128 9.98 0.75 17.71
C SER A 128 8.99 -0.27 18.28
N SER A 129 8.05 0.18 19.11
CA SER A 129 6.98 -0.66 19.64
C SER A 129 5.62 -0.10 19.25
N HIS A 130 4.67 -0.99 19.01
CA HIS A 130 3.29 -0.66 18.71
C HIS A 130 2.37 -1.28 19.75
N LEU A 131 1.64 -0.44 20.47
CA LEU A 131 0.65 -0.88 21.44
C LEU A 131 -0.63 -1.29 20.72
N VAL A 132 -1.10 -2.51 20.97
CA VAL A 132 -2.24 -3.12 20.31
C VAL A 132 -3.12 -3.86 21.32
N SER A 133 -4.43 -3.96 21.06
CA SER A 133 -5.29 -4.81 21.88
C SER A 133 -4.93 -6.28 21.68
N GLY A 134 -5.18 -7.11 22.68
CA GLY A 134 -4.78 -8.52 22.67
C GLY A 134 -5.37 -9.31 21.49
N ASN A 135 -6.54 -8.94 21.01
CA ASN A 135 -7.19 -9.57 19.86
C ASN A 135 -6.76 -9.01 18.47
N TYR A 136 -5.77 -8.12 18.43
CA TYR A 136 -5.35 -7.42 17.21
C TYR A 136 -5.03 -8.35 16.05
N PHE A 137 -4.21 -9.36 16.28
CA PHE A 137 -3.81 -10.32 15.25
C PHE A 137 -4.96 -11.23 14.80
N THR A 138 -5.83 -11.60 15.73
CA THR A 138 -7.04 -12.40 15.45
C THR A 138 -8.00 -11.63 14.54
N VAL A 139 -8.23 -10.33 14.83
CA VAL A 139 -9.09 -9.47 13.99
C VAL A 139 -8.50 -9.29 12.60
N LEU A 140 -7.18 -9.13 12.48
CA LEU A 140 -6.51 -9.06 11.18
C LEU A 140 -6.44 -10.42 10.49
N GLY A 141 -6.66 -11.52 11.21
CA GLY A 141 -6.62 -12.88 10.65
C GLY A 141 -5.20 -13.32 10.27
N VAL A 142 -4.22 -12.99 11.10
CA VAL A 142 -2.81 -13.32 10.88
C VAL A 142 -2.28 -14.21 12.00
N ASN A 143 -1.40 -15.13 11.63
CA ASN A 143 -0.73 -16.05 12.56
C ASN A 143 0.75 -15.67 12.71
N ALA A 144 1.35 -16.10 13.82
CA ALA A 144 2.77 -16.02 14.01
C ALA A 144 3.52 -16.99 13.07
N PHE A 145 4.71 -16.59 12.63
CA PHE A 145 5.66 -17.47 11.94
C PHE A 145 6.26 -18.50 12.89
N LEU A 146 6.61 -18.06 14.10
CA LEU A 146 7.09 -18.90 15.20
C LEU A 146 6.36 -18.53 16.50
N GLY A 147 6.03 -19.49 17.34
CA GLY A 147 5.32 -19.26 18.58
C GLY A 147 3.84 -18.91 18.37
N ARG A 148 3.32 -17.96 19.11
CA ARG A 148 1.92 -17.50 19.06
C ARG A 148 1.80 -15.98 18.92
N THR A 149 0.65 -15.52 18.50
CA THR A 149 0.28 -14.10 18.56
C THR A 149 -0.23 -13.72 19.94
N LEU A 150 -0.43 -12.42 20.18
CA LEU A 150 -1.14 -11.95 21.37
C LEU A 150 -2.60 -12.44 21.35
N THR A 151 -3.14 -12.63 22.53
CA THR A 151 -4.53 -13.02 22.79
C THR A 151 -5.19 -12.02 23.73
N ALA A 152 -6.51 -12.06 23.84
CA ALA A 152 -7.25 -11.19 24.77
C ALA A 152 -6.80 -11.37 26.23
N GLU A 153 -6.28 -12.55 26.59
CA GLU A 153 -5.74 -12.82 27.95
C GLU A 153 -4.46 -12.04 28.23
N ASP A 154 -3.61 -11.81 27.21
CA ASP A 154 -2.38 -11.04 27.36
C ASP A 154 -2.64 -9.53 27.59
N ASP A 155 -3.86 -9.03 27.31
CA ASP A 155 -4.24 -7.61 27.44
C ASP A 155 -5.18 -7.36 28.62
N LYS A 156 -5.20 -8.26 29.60
CA LYS A 156 -5.94 -8.06 30.86
C LYS A 156 -5.07 -7.42 31.93
N PRO A 157 -5.65 -6.63 32.84
CA PRO A 157 -4.95 -6.16 34.03
C PRO A 157 -4.35 -7.35 34.83
N GLY A 158 -3.07 -7.28 35.14
CA GLY A 158 -2.37 -8.34 35.85
C GLY A 158 -1.87 -9.49 34.96
N ALA A 159 -2.02 -9.43 33.66
CA ALA A 159 -1.46 -10.42 32.74
C ALA A 159 0.09 -10.42 32.80
N ALA A 160 0.66 -11.58 32.51
CA ALA A 160 2.11 -11.67 32.35
C ALA A 160 2.58 -10.86 31.14
N PRO A 161 3.65 -10.04 31.27
CA PRO A 161 4.12 -9.22 30.16
C PRO A 161 4.56 -10.06 28.95
N ALA A 162 3.84 -9.94 27.85
CA ALA A 162 4.09 -10.64 26.60
C ALA A 162 4.40 -9.67 25.48
N VAL A 163 5.28 -10.06 24.56
CA VAL A 163 5.65 -9.27 23.37
C VAL A 163 5.76 -10.16 22.15
N VAL A 164 5.30 -9.65 21.02
CA VAL A 164 5.47 -10.28 19.70
C VAL A 164 6.47 -9.46 18.90
N MET A 165 7.39 -10.13 18.24
CA MET A 165 8.51 -9.52 17.52
C MET A 165 8.27 -9.57 16.01
N SER A 166 8.70 -8.55 15.27
CA SER A 166 8.67 -8.59 13.81
C SER A 166 9.77 -9.50 13.26
N TYR A 167 9.51 -10.08 12.09
CA TYR A 167 10.48 -10.93 11.41
C TYR A 167 11.79 -10.18 11.10
N GLY A 168 11.67 -8.92 10.67
CA GLY A 168 12.82 -8.09 10.34
C GLY A 168 13.70 -7.81 11.55
N TYR A 169 13.09 -7.45 12.68
CA TYR A 169 13.80 -7.19 13.93
C TYR A 169 14.46 -8.46 14.47
N TRP A 170 13.76 -9.58 14.48
CA TRP A 170 14.30 -10.88 14.87
C TRP A 170 15.54 -11.28 14.05
N ARG A 171 15.48 -11.11 12.71
CA ARG A 171 16.63 -11.41 11.84
C ARG A 171 17.83 -10.48 12.09
N GLN A 172 17.57 -9.19 12.24
CA GLN A 172 18.64 -8.19 12.32
C GLN A 172 19.30 -8.15 13.69
N GLN A 173 18.52 -8.29 14.76
CA GLN A 173 19.03 -8.12 16.12
C GLN A 173 19.30 -9.43 16.85
N TRP A 174 18.60 -10.49 16.48
CA TRP A 174 18.67 -11.80 17.11
C TRP A 174 19.19 -12.90 16.18
N ASN A 175 19.76 -12.51 15.04
CA ASN A 175 20.37 -13.41 14.05
C ASN A 175 19.47 -14.59 13.64
N ALA A 176 18.16 -14.38 13.65
CA ALA A 176 17.13 -15.40 13.39
C ALA A 176 17.22 -16.63 14.34
N ASP A 177 17.67 -16.44 15.59
CA ASP A 177 17.72 -17.51 16.59
C ASP A 177 16.32 -17.87 17.08
N PRO A 178 15.80 -19.07 16.81
CA PRO A 178 14.49 -19.50 17.27
C PRO A 178 14.39 -19.69 18.79
N GLN A 179 15.53 -19.82 19.48
CA GLN A 179 15.57 -19.97 20.91
C GLN A 179 15.19 -18.70 21.67
N ILE A 180 14.96 -17.56 20.98
CA ILE A 180 14.41 -16.34 21.58
C ILE A 180 12.97 -16.53 22.07
N LEU A 181 12.22 -17.50 21.56
CA LEU A 181 10.88 -17.81 22.04
C LEU A 181 10.92 -18.21 23.51
N ASN A 182 9.94 -17.68 24.26
CA ASN A 182 9.81 -17.83 25.71
C ASN A 182 10.99 -17.27 26.54
N LYS A 183 11.93 -16.55 25.93
CA LYS A 183 12.94 -15.79 26.66
C LYS A 183 12.42 -14.41 27.03
N GLU A 184 12.97 -13.87 28.09
CA GLU A 184 12.68 -12.54 28.59
C GLU A 184 13.62 -11.51 27.96
N ILE A 185 13.05 -10.40 27.53
CA ILE A 185 13.76 -9.17 27.12
C ILE A 185 13.23 -8.01 27.96
N ALA A 186 14.09 -7.07 28.29
CA ALA A 186 13.66 -5.90 29.07
C ALA A 186 13.29 -4.77 28.08
N LEU A 187 12.07 -4.25 28.18
CA LEU A 187 11.58 -3.06 27.48
C LEU A 187 11.48 -1.92 28.51
N ASN A 188 12.26 -0.85 28.30
CA ASN A 188 12.38 0.25 29.27
C ASN A 188 12.63 -0.21 30.72
N GLY A 189 13.44 -1.28 30.88
CA GLY A 189 13.76 -1.85 32.17
C GLY A 189 12.72 -2.80 32.80
N LYS A 190 11.61 -3.09 32.09
CA LYS A 190 10.60 -4.07 32.51
C LYS A 190 10.71 -5.34 31.66
N SER A 191 10.66 -6.50 32.33
CA SER A 191 10.78 -7.81 31.68
C SER A 191 9.50 -8.15 30.89
N PHE A 192 9.66 -8.61 29.63
CA PHE A 192 8.61 -9.10 28.73
C PHE A 192 9.06 -10.42 28.11
N THR A 193 8.16 -11.39 28.07
CA THR A 193 8.42 -12.67 27.42
C THR A 193 8.11 -12.58 25.92
N VAL A 194 9.05 -13.00 25.08
CA VAL A 194 8.83 -13.10 23.62
C VAL A 194 7.96 -14.31 23.34
N VAL A 195 6.68 -14.10 23.01
CA VAL A 195 5.70 -15.18 22.77
C VAL A 195 5.57 -15.57 21.31
N GLY A 196 6.04 -14.73 20.39
CA GLY A 196 5.98 -15.06 18.96
C GLY A 196 6.75 -14.11 18.08
N ILE A 197 6.93 -14.56 16.86
CA ILE A 197 7.58 -13.81 15.75
C ILE A 197 6.60 -13.80 14.59
N MET A 198 6.34 -12.61 14.03
CA MET A 198 5.38 -12.45 12.93
C MET A 198 5.96 -12.90 11.59
N ALA A 199 5.06 -13.12 10.62
CA ALA A 199 5.43 -13.45 9.24
C ALA A 199 6.25 -12.32 8.58
N PRO A 200 7.14 -12.64 7.60
CA PRO A 200 8.05 -11.68 6.97
C PRO A 200 7.36 -10.43 6.40
N ASP A 201 6.19 -10.61 5.80
CA ASP A 201 5.48 -9.56 5.08
C ASP A 201 4.47 -8.80 5.94
N PHE A 202 4.33 -9.16 7.22
CA PHE A 202 3.38 -8.51 8.10
C PHE A 202 3.95 -7.27 8.76
N PHE A 203 3.26 -6.14 8.58
CA PHE A 203 3.64 -4.83 9.15
C PHE A 203 2.52 -4.16 9.98
N GLY A 204 1.38 -4.85 10.16
CA GLY A 204 0.24 -4.34 10.91
C GLY A 204 -0.80 -3.62 10.05
N ALA A 205 -1.77 -2.97 10.70
CA ALA A 205 -2.85 -2.22 10.04
C ALA A 205 -2.40 -0.85 9.49
N ARG A 206 -1.21 -0.36 9.83
CA ARG A 206 -0.62 0.88 9.29
C ARG A 206 0.42 0.54 8.24
N VAL A 207 0.24 1.11 7.05
CA VAL A 207 1.18 0.93 5.93
C VAL A 207 2.39 1.83 6.14
N ARG A 208 3.35 1.31 6.90
CA ARG A 208 4.67 1.91 7.16
C ARG A 208 5.71 0.80 7.33
N ARG A 209 6.90 1.17 7.78
CA ARG A 209 7.85 0.19 8.29
C ARG A 209 7.19 -0.62 9.40
N SER A 210 7.33 -1.95 9.35
CA SER A 210 6.88 -2.81 10.45
C SER A 210 7.48 -2.33 11.77
N PRO A 211 6.69 -2.18 12.84
CA PRO A 211 7.26 -1.95 14.15
C PRO A 211 8.14 -3.15 14.52
N ASP A 212 9.14 -2.92 15.34
CA ASP A 212 10.03 -4.01 15.78
C ASP A 212 9.30 -4.94 16.75
N LEU A 213 8.39 -4.38 17.57
CA LEU A 213 7.69 -5.08 18.64
C LEU A 213 6.20 -4.69 18.68
N TRP A 214 5.32 -5.65 18.98
CA TRP A 214 3.92 -5.43 19.34
C TRP A 214 3.70 -5.80 20.81
N VAL A 215 3.11 -4.88 21.57
CA VAL A 215 2.90 -5.00 23.03
C VAL A 215 1.42 -4.76 23.33
N PRO A 216 0.79 -5.51 24.28
CA PRO A 216 -0.60 -5.28 24.65
C PRO A 216 -0.83 -3.88 25.23
N LEU A 217 -2.05 -3.32 25.00
CA LEU A 217 -2.43 -1.98 25.47
C LEU A 217 -2.31 -1.80 26.99
N VAL A 218 -2.55 -2.85 27.75
CA VAL A 218 -2.46 -2.82 29.22
C VAL A 218 -1.08 -2.40 29.73
N PHE A 219 -0.03 -2.65 28.94
CA PHE A 219 1.35 -2.24 29.28
C PHE A 219 1.72 -0.84 28.79
N HIS A 220 0.73 -0.02 28.41
CA HIS A 220 0.95 1.37 28.02
C HIS A 220 1.84 2.15 28.99
N PRO A 221 1.65 2.10 30.35
CA PRO A 221 2.48 2.86 31.27
C PRO A 221 3.96 2.49 31.23
N GLN A 222 4.27 1.20 31.04
CA GLN A 222 5.65 0.69 30.98
C GLN A 222 6.35 1.08 29.68
N ILE A 223 5.59 1.12 28.59
CA ILE A 223 6.11 1.45 27.26
C ILE A 223 6.30 2.96 27.09
N GLU A 224 5.33 3.76 27.52
CA GLU A 224 5.37 5.23 27.36
C GLU A 224 6.11 5.92 28.55
N MET A 225 6.40 5.20 29.62
CA MET A 225 6.98 5.73 30.87
C MET A 225 6.17 6.91 31.43
N ARG A 226 4.84 6.80 31.39
CA ARG A 226 3.86 7.83 31.77
C ARG A 226 2.72 7.20 32.56
N GLU A 227 1.85 8.06 33.12
CA GLU A 227 0.62 7.61 33.74
C GLU A 227 -0.29 6.90 32.75
N SER A 228 -1.15 6.02 33.26
CA SER A 228 -2.05 5.22 32.42
C SER A 228 -3.10 6.09 31.77
N TYR A 229 -3.22 6.00 30.45
CA TYR A 229 -4.33 6.60 29.68
C TYR A 229 -5.57 5.71 29.62
N LEU A 230 -5.49 4.48 30.14
CA LEU A 230 -6.56 3.49 30.03
C LEU A 230 -7.81 3.90 30.84
N GLU A 231 -7.63 4.64 31.93
CA GLU A 231 -8.70 5.06 32.83
C GLU A 231 -9.31 6.42 32.45
N ASN A 232 -8.68 7.17 31.54
CA ASN A 232 -9.18 8.47 31.13
C ASN A 232 -10.09 8.36 29.88
N PRO A 233 -11.41 8.52 30.03
CA PRO A 233 -12.35 8.36 28.92
C PRO A 233 -12.23 9.47 27.86
N ARG A 234 -11.64 10.62 28.23
CA ARG A 234 -11.48 11.78 27.33
C ARG A 234 -10.07 11.89 26.74
N PHE A 235 -9.25 10.88 26.88
CA PHE A 235 -7.95 10.84 26.26
C PHE A 235 -7.97 9.96 25.02
N TYR A 236 -7.95 10.58 23.83
CA TYR A 236 -8.12 9.91 22.53
C TYR A 236 -6.77 9.65 21.89
N TRP A 237 -6.39 8.38 21.81
CA TRP A 237 -5.05 7.95 21.36
C TRP A 237 -5.07 6.65 20.54
N LEU A 238 -6.23 6.03 20.42
CA LEU A 238 -6.42 4.76 19.74
C LEU A 238 -7.09 4.95 18.37
N ASN A 239 -6.69 4.12 17.43
CA ASN A 239 -7.41 3.83 16.20
C ASN A 239 -8.10 2.48 16.36
N PHE A 240 -9.23 2.30 15.67
CA PHE A 240 -9.93 1.03 15.65
C PHE A 240 -9.88 0.40 14.27
N VAL A 241 -9.77 -0.93 14.24
CA VAL A 241 -9.99 -1.76 13.07
C VAL A 241 -10.98 -2.85 13.43
N GLY A 242 -12.04 -2.96 12.64
CA GLY A 242 -13.05 -3.99 12.80
C GLY A 242 -13.04 -4.97 11.63
N ARG A 243 -13.42 -6.22 11.89
CA ARG A 243 -13.78 -7.18 10.85
C ARG A 243 -15.28 -7.33 10.85
N LEU A 244 -15.94 -7.00 9.75
CA LEU A 244 -17.39 -7.12 9.61
C LEU A 244 -17.83 -8.58 9.65
N LYS A 245 -19.00 -8.83 10.18
CA LYS A 245 -19.67 -10.12 10.05
C LYS A 245 -20.07 -10.37 8.60
N PRO A 246 -20.12 -11.62 8.13
CA PRO A 246 -20.58 -11.93 6.79
C PRO A 246 -21.95 -11.32 6.51
N GLY A 247 -22.09 -10.64 5.36
CA GLY A 247 -23.32 -10.01 4.91
C GLY A 247 -23.60 -8.60 5.48
N VAL A 248 -22.82 -8.10 6.44
CA VAL A 248 -22.96 -6.73 6.94
C VAL A 248 -22.34 -5.76 5.94
N GLN A 249 -23.14 -4.77 5.52
CA GLN A 249 -22.68 -3.71 4.62
C GLN A 249 -22.00 -2.57 5.40
N LEU A 250 -21.11 -1.84 4.71
CA LEU A 250 -20.36 -0.74 5.33
C LEU A 250 -21.29 0.35 5.88
N GLU A 251 -22.37 0.66 5.17
CA GLU A 251 -23.38 1.66 5.55
C GLU A 251 -24.12 1.27 6.83
N GLN A 252 -24.43 -0.01 6.97
CA GLN A 252 -25.06 -0.55 8.19
C GLN A 252 -24.10 -0.46 9.39
N ALA A 253 -22.86 -0.85 9.21
CA ALA A 253 -21.82 -0.74 10.23
C ALA A 253 -21.56 0.73 10.60
N GLN A 254 -21.58 1.63 9.61
CA GLN A 254 -21.44 3.07 9.80
C GLN A 254 -22.56 3.65 10.69
N ALA A 255 -23.82 3.28 10.43
CA ALA A 255 -24.96 3.73 11.22
C ALA A 255 -24.87 3.21 12.67
N SER A 256 -24.52 1.94 12.86
CA SER A 256 -24.32 1.33 14.17
C SER A 256 -23.17 1.97 14.95
N ALA A 257 -22.04 2.22 14.30
CA ALA A 257 -20.91 2.88 14.93
C ALA A 257 -21.26 4.29 15.43
N ASN A 258 -22.04 5.06 14.66
CA ASN A 258 -22.51 6.38 15.09
C ASN A 258 -23.47 6.28 16.27
N LEU A 259 -24.38 5.30 16.27
CA LEU A 259 -25.27 5.07 17.39
C LEU A 259 -24.47 4.71 18.66
N SER A 260 -23.51 3.81 18.56
CA SER A 260 -22.65 3.41 19.67
C SER A 260 -21.81 4.59 20.20
N LEU A 261 -21.32 5.46 19.30
CA LEU A 261 -20.62 6.68 19.70
C LEU A 261 -21.54 7.62 20.51
N HIS A 262 -22.74 7.91 19.99
CA HIS A 262 -23.68 8.79 20.68
C HIS A 262 -24.06 8.24 22.06
N GLN A 263 -24.33 6.94 22.16
CA GLN A 263 -24.67 6.30 23.44
C GLN A 263 -23.48 6.34 24.41
N PHE A 264 -22.27 6.09 23.95
CA PHE A 264 -21.06 6.23 24.75
C PHE A 264 -20.92 7.65 25.30
N LEU A 265 -21.04 8.66 24.46
CA LEU A 265 -20.92 10.07 24.85
C LEU A 265 -22.03 10.50 25.83
N LEU A 266 -23.25 10.04 25.65
CA LEU A 266 -24.36 10.28 26.59
C LEU A 266 -24.08 9.64 27.94
N ASN A 267 -23.55 8.41 27.97
CA ASN A 267 -23.20 7.73 29.21
C ASN A 267 -22.03 8.46 29.95
N GLU A 268 -21.03 8.95 29.19
CA GLU A 268 -19.93 9.73 29.77
C GLU A 268 -20.35 11.09 30.32
N ALA A 269 -21.27 11.77 29.65
CA ALA A 269 -21.82 13.06 30.13
C ALA A 269 -22.65 12.91 31.40
N GLY A 270 -23.30 11.76 31.61
CA GLY A 270 -24.07 11.42 32.79
C GLY A 270 -25.25 12.39 33.05
N SER A 271 -25.54 12.61 34.33
CA SER A 271 -26.69 13.47 34.76
C SER A 271 -26.42 14.97 34.62
N LYS A 272 -25.21 15.42 34.30
CA LYS A 272 -24.83 16.85 34.20
C LYS A 272 -24.80 17.33 32.75
N LEU A 273 -25.61 16.75 31.88
CA LEU A 273 -25.68 17.09 30.47
C LEU A 273 -26.13 18.54 30.25
N THR A 274 -25.25 19.36 29.69
CA THR A 274 -25.60 20.75 29.32
C THR A 274 -26.20 20.78 27.90
N ASP A 275 -26.86 21.91 27.55
CA ASP A 275 -27.37 22.06 26.17
C ASP A 275 -26.27 22.09 25.10
N ASP A 276 -25.09 22.55 25.48
CA ASP A 276 -23.94 22.54 24.58
C ASP A 276 -23.37 21.12 24.42
N ASP A 277 -23.36 20.30 25.48
CA ASP A 277 -23.02 18.86 25.36
C ASP A 277 -23.97 18.14 24.41
N ARG A 278 -25.30 18.43 24.55
CA ARG A 278 -26.32 17.84 23.64
C ARG A 278 -26.07 18.17 22.19
N LYS A 279 -25.73 19.43 21.90
CA LYS A 279 -25.38 19.87 20.51
C LYS A 279 -24.12 19.20 20.03
N SER A 280 -23.05 19.14 20.86
CA SER A 280 -21.80 18.48 20.54
C SER A 280 -22.02 16.99 20.24
N ILE A 281 -22.74 16.28 21.11
CA ILE A 281 -23.07 14.86 20.91
C ILE A 281 -23.87 14.64 19.63
N ALA A 282 -24.90 15.51 19.39
CA ALA A 282 -25.73 15.40 18.18
C ALA A 282 -24.93 15.61 16.89
N SER A 283 -23.85 16.40 16.94
CA SER A 283 -22.95 16.62 15.78
C SER A 283 -21.82 15.60 15.68
N ALA A 284 -21.63 14.76 16.71
CA ALA A 284 -20.57 13.78 16.76
C ALA A 284 -20.80 12.64 15.75
N TYR A 285 -19.77 12.28 15.00
CA TYR A 285 -19.84 11.13 14.09
C TYR A 285 -18.49 10.47 13.89
N VAL A 286 -18.55 9.19 13.57
CA VAL A 286 -17.42 8.39 13.11
C VAL A 286 -17.59 8.15 11.62
N LYS A 287 -16.51 8.23 10.85
CA LYS A 287 -16.51 7.86 9.45
C LYS A 287 -15.80 6.52 9.27
N LEU A 288 -16.54 5.48 8.89
CA LEU A 288 -15.95 4.20 8.54
C LEU A 288 -15.39 4.25 7.12
N ALA A 289 -14.23 3.62 6.95
CA ALA A 289 -13.58 3.46 5.66
C ALA A 289 -13.21 1.99 5.41
N PRO A 290 -13.16 1.52 4.13
CA PRO A 290 -12.68 0.18 3.82
C PRO A 290 -11.27 -0.03 4.36
N GLY A 291 -11.11 -1.02 5.25
CA GLY A 291 -9.87 -1.27 5.99
C GLY A 291 -8.84 -2.13 5.26
N GLY A 292 -9.22 -2.76 4.15
CA GLY A 292 -8.38 -3.72 3.44
C GLY A 292 -7.04 -3.20 2.94
N ARG A 293 -6.86 -1.88 2.89
CA ARG A 293 -5.61 -1.22 2.50
C ARG A 293 -4.86 -0.60 3.68
N GLY A 294 -5.37 -0.75 4.89
CA GLY A 294 -4.81 -0.16 6.09
C GLY A 294 -4.78 1.37 6.12
N ILE A 295 -4.24 1.94 7.19
CA ILE A 295 -4.00 3.37 7.33
C ILE A 295 -2.66 3.71 6.67
N SER A 296 -2.66 4.62 5.69
CA SER A 296 -1.45 5.04 5.00
C SER A 296 -1.35 6.57 4.93
N GLY A 297 -0.42 7.13 5.69
CA GLY A 297 -0.10 8.56 5.61
C GLY A 297 0.42 8.96 4.23
N LEU A 298 1.19 8.08 3.59
CA LEU A 298 1.69 8.30 2.22
C LEU A 298 0.54 8.38 1.20
N ARG A 299 -0.49 7.52 1.34
CA ARG A 299 -1.67 7.56 0.48
C ARG A 299 -2.39 8.90 0.60
N ILE A 300 -2.61 9.37 1.82
CA ILE A 300 -3.30 10.63 2.09
C ILE A 300 -2.51 11.81 1.53
N GLN A 301 -1.21 11.81 1.74
CA GLN A 301 -0.33 12.92 1.34
C GLN A 301 -0.06 12.97 -0.17
N TYR A 302 0.16 11.82 -0.80
CA TYR A 302 0.72 11.77 -2.16
C TYR A 302 -0.24 11.22 -3.22
N SER A 303 -1.41 10.65 -2.88
CA SER A 303 -2.29 10.04 -3.90
C SER A 303 -2.70 11.00 -4.99
N LYS A 304 -3.11 12.23 -4.64
CA LYS A 304 -3.49 13.26 -5.63
C LYS A 304 -2.31 13.69 -6.49
N ALA A 305 -1.14 13.89 -5.89
CA ALA A 305 0.08 14.25 -6.63
C ALA A 305 0.51 13.14 -7.60
N LEU A 306 0.46 11.87 -7.16
CA LEU A 306 0.76 10.72 -8.01
C LEU A 306 -0.24 10.56 -9.14
N GLN A 307 -1.53 10.81 -8.91
CA GLN A 307 -2.56 10.80 -9.96
C GLN A 307 -2.32 11.91 -10.99
N MET A 308 -2.02 13.13 -10.56
CA MET A 308 -1.67 14.23 -11.47
C MET A 308 -0.40 13.90 -12.27
N LEU A 309 0.61 13.35 -11.61
CA LEU A 309 1.85 12.95 -12.28
C LEU A 309 1.59 11.83 -13.31
N MET A 310 0.68 10.89 -13.02
CA MET A 310 0.26 9.86 -13.96
C MET A 310 -0.35 10.44 -15.25
N VAL A 311 -1.19 11.47 -15.11
CA VAL A 311 -1.76 12.18 -16.26
C VAL A 311 -0.65 12.86 -17.08
N ILE A 312 0.28 13.55 -16.41
CA ILE A 312 1.40 14.23 -17.07
C ILE A 312 2.27 13.25 -17.86
N VAL A 313 2.70 12.14 -17.23
CA VAL A 313 3.54 11.16 -17.95
C VAL A 313 2.76 10.43 -19.06
N GLY A 314 1.44 10.28 -18.92
CA GLY A 314 0.56 9.82 -19.98
C GLY A 314 0.56 10.75 -21.21
N LEU A 315 0.47 12.06 -20.97
CA LEU A 315 0.58 13.06 -22.04
C LEU A 315 1.96 13.04 -22.70
N VAL A 316 3.03 12.92 -21.92
CA VAL A 316 4.39 12.77 -22.45
C VAL A 316 4.53 11.53 -23.33
N LEU A 317 3.90 10.41 -22.94
CA LEU A 317 3.86 9.21 -23.77
C LEU A 317 3.10 9.44 -25.09
N LEU A 318 1.98 10.17 -25.06
CA LEU A 318 1.25 10.52 -26.28
C LEU A 318 2.11 11.36 -27.23
N ILE A 319 2.87 12.32 -26.71
CA ILE A 319 3.85 13.11 -27.50
C ILE A 319 4.93 12.17 -28.09
N ALA A 320 5.45 11.26 -27.27
CA ALA A 320 6.43 10.27 -27.73
C ALA A 320 5.84 9.39 -28.86
N CYS A 321 4.60 8.92 -28.73
CA CYS A 321 3.90 8.16 -29.75
C CYS A 321 3.72 8.97 -31.05
N ALA A 322 3.33 10.26 -30.95
CA ALA A 322 3.20 11.13 -32.11
C ALA A 322 4.55 11.33 -32.83
N ASN A 323 5.64 11.50 -32.08
CA ASN A 323 6.98 11.64 -32.66
C ASN A 323 7.43 10.35 -33.39
N VAL A 324 7.21 9.18 -32.76
CA VAL A 324 7.52 7.89 -33.39
C VAL A 324 6.60 7.67 -34.61
N GLY A 325 5.31 8.04 -34.53
CA GLY A 325 4.37 7.99 -35.65
C GLY A 325 4.82 8.83 -36.84
N ASN A 326 5.25 10.07 -36.60
CA ASN A 326 5.79 10.96 -37.62
C ASN A 326 7.07 10.40 -38.28
N LEU A 327 7.95 9.78 -37.48
CA LEU A 327 9.12 9.09 -38.00
C LEU A 327 8.75 7.87 -38.87
N LEU A 328 7.73 7.14 -38.51
CA LEU A 328 7.22 6.02 -39.32
C LEU A 328 6.53 6.50 -40.61
N LEU A 329 5.78 7.61 -40.55
CA LEU A 329 5.15 8.24 -41.71
C LEU A 329 6.19 8.72 -42.73
N SER A 330 7.22 9.44 -42.31
CA SER A 330 8.31 9.88 -43.16
C SER A 330 9.00 8.71 -43.86
N ARG A 331 9.15 7.59 -43.13
CA ARG A 331 9.71 6.34 -43.63
C ARG A 331 8.80 5.64 -44.62
N ALA A 332 7.48 5.63 -44.38
CA ALA A 332 6.49 5.09 -45.31
C ALA A 332 6.47 5.90 -46.62
N ALA A 333 6.55 7.23 -46.54
CA ALA A 333 6.68 8.11 -47.68
C ALA A 333 7.92 7.81 -48.56
N ALA A 334 9.08 7.58 -47.91
CA ALA A 334 10.32 7.20 -48.61
C ALA A 334 10.24 5.81 -49.32
N ARG A 335 9.28 4.96 -48.92
CA ARG A 335 9.02 3.64 -49.51
C ARG A 335 7.80 3.60 -50.44
N LYS A 336 7.22 4.75 -50.77
CA LYS A 336 5.99 4.83 -51.55
C LYS A 336 6.08 4.08 -52.90
N ALA A 337 7.21 4.20 -53.60
CA ALA A 337 7.44 3.47 -54.86
C ALA A 337 7.46 1.94 -54.68
N GLU A 338 8.08 1.44 -53.60
CA GLU A 338 8.11 0.01 -53.26
C GLU A 338 6.69 -0.52 -52.93
N ILE A 339 5.94 0.25 -52.14
CA ILE A 339 4.56 -0.09 -51.75
C ILE A 339 3.64 -0.10 -52.98
N SER A 340 3.75 0.90 -53.86
CA SER A 340 2.99 0.98 -55.11
C SER A 340 3.31 -0.19 -56.07
N LEU A 341 4.56 -0.58 -56.16
CA LEU A 341 4.96 -1.74 -56.95
C LEU A 341 4.36 -3.05 -56.40
N ARG A 342 4.35 -3.24 -55.09
CA ARG A 342 3.73 -4.41 -54.47
C ARG A 342 2.21 -4.46 -54.67
N LEU A 343 1.53 -3.32 -54.59
CA LEU A 343 0.10 -3.22 -54.90
C LEU A 343 -0.18 -3.56 -56.34
N ALA A 344 0.65 -3.06 -57.29
CA ALA A 344 0.52 -3.37 -58.71
C ALA A 344 0.76 -4.86 -59.02
N LEU A 345 1.58 -5.54 -58.20
CA LEU A 345 1.84 -6.99 -58.28
C LEU A 345 0.75 -7.84 -57.56
N GLY A 346 -0.36 -7.21 -57.06
CA GLY A 346 -1.50 -7.92 -56.50
C GLY A 346 -1.44 -8.14 -54.97
N ALA A 347 -0.56 -7.48 -54.24
CA ALA A 347 -0.55 -7.55 -52.77
C ALA A 347 -1.81 -6.86 -52.20
N SER A 348 -2.55 -7.53 -51.30
CA SER A 348 -3.70 -6.94 -50.63
C SER A 348 -3.32 -5.81 -49.70
N ARG A 349 -4.09 -4.72 -49.66
CA ARG A 349 -3.92 -3.59 -48.72
C ARG A 349 -3.87 -4.04 -47.26
N TYR A 350 -4.71 -5.02 -46.89
CA TYR A 350 -4.73 -5.63 -45.56
C TYR A 350 -3.36 -6.20 -45.16
N ARG A 351 -2.64 -6.83 -46.07
CA ARG A 351 -1.31 -7.39 -45.80
C ARG A 351 -0.29 -6.30 -45.49
N ILE A 352 -0.36 -5.16 -46.16
CA ILE A 352 0.54 -4.01 -45.93
C ILE A 352 0.25 -3.37 -44.56
N VAL A 353 -1.03 -3.13 -44.25
CA VAL A 353 -1.45 -2.60 -42.94
C VAL A 353 -1.02 -3.53 -41.82
N ARG A 354 -1.28 -4.82 -41.95
CA ARG A 354 -0.86 -5.82 -40.95
C ARG A 354 0.68 -5.82 -40.74
N GLN A 355 1.44 -5.71 -41.81
CA GLN A 355 2.90 -5.65 -41.75
C GLN A 355 3.39 -4.40 -41.02
N LEU A 356 2.81 -3.22 -41.29
CA LEU A 356 3.15 -1.96 -40.58
C LEU A 356 2.76 -2.03 -39.12
N LEU A 357 1.60 -2.57 -38.78
CA LEU A 357 1.19 -2.77 -37.36
C LEU A 357 2.12 -3.76 -36.65
N THR A 358 2.56 -4.83 -37.31
CA THR A 358 3.50 -5.78 -36.70
C THR A 358 4.86 -5.11 -36.42
N GLU A 359 5.35 -4.25 -37.31
CA GLU A 359 6.59 -3.46 -37.11
C GLU A 359 6.44 -2.52 -35.90
N SER A 360 5.30 -1.83 -35.79
CA SER A 360 4.98 -0.92 -34.68
C SER A 360 4.88 -1.65 -33.33
N LEU A 361 4.16 -2.77 -33.31
CA LEU A 361 3.99 -3.58 -32.10
C LEU A 361 5.30 -4.18 -31.62
N LEU A 362 6.19 -4.58 -32.53
CA LEU A 362 7.54 -5.05 -32.20
C LEU A 362 8.38 -3.93 -31.56
N LEU A 363 8.36 -2.73 -32.12
CA LEU A 363 9.01 -1.56 -31.55
C LEU A 363 8.48 -1.26 -30.14
N ALA A 364 7.16 -1.29 -29.97
CA ALA A 364 6.50 -1.07 -28.68
C ALA A 364 6.85 -2.17 -27.66
N ALA A 365 6.92 -3.42 -28.08
CA ALA A 365 7.31 -4.54 -27.23
C ALA A 365 8.76 -4.40 -26.74
N VAL A 366 9.70 -4.10 -27.64
CA VAL A 366 11.10 -3.86 -27.28
C VAL A 366 11.22 -2.62 -26.38
N GLY A 367 10.53 -1.52 -26.72
CA GLY A 367 10.44 -0.32 -25.89
C GLY A 367 9.86 -0.60 -24.52
N GLY A 368 8.83 -1.45 -24.44
CA GLY A 368 8.22 -1.88 -23.17
C GLY A 368 9.17 -2.68 -22.28
N VAL A 369 9.92 -3.65 -22.85
CA VAL A 369 10.93 -4.41 -22.11
C VAL A 369 12.02 -3.49 -21.58
N CYS A 370 12.58 -2.62 -22.43
CA CYS A 370 13.56 -1.61 -21.99
C CYS A 370 12.96 -0.64 -20.96
N GLY A 371 11.67 -0.28 -21.13
CA GLY A 371 10.93 0.57 -20.21
C GLY A 371 10.78 -0.03 -18.83
N ILE A 372 10.52 -1.35 -18.70
CA ILE A 372 10.49 -2.04 -17.41
C ILE A 372 11.86 -1.94 -16.70
N LEU A 373 12.96 -2.16 -17.41
CA LEU A 373 14.31 -2.05 -16.82
C LEU A 373 14.58 -0.61 -16.35
N PHE A 374 14.22 0.38 -17.16
CA PHE A 374 14.32 1.79 -16.80
C PHE A 374 13.42 2.16 -15.59
N ALA A 375 12.19 1.65 -15.56
CA ALA A 375 11.26 1.86 -14.46
C ALA A 375 11.80 1.29 -13.13
N GLN A 376 12.35 0.08 -13.12
CA GLN A 376 12.95 -0.54 -11.93
C GLN A 376 14.10 0.30 -11.36
N TRP A 377 14.97 0.80 -12.23
CA TRP A 377 16.06 1.68 -11.83
C TRP A 377 15.54 3.01 -11.31
N GLY A 378 14.61 3.65 -12.03
CA GLY A 378 14.01 4.93 -11.66
C GLY A 378 13.25 4.88 -10.34
N VAL A 379 12.48 3.81 -10.10
CA VAL A 379 11.76 3.61 -8.83
C VAL A 379 12.74 3.47 -7.66
N LYS A 380 13.84 2.70 -7.80
CA LYS A 380 14.87 2.59 -6.76
C LYS A 380 15.48 3.95 -6.41
N VAL A 381 15.80 4.78 -7.42
CA VAL A 381 16.32 6.13 -7.22
C VAL A 381 15.29 7.02 -6.52
N LEU A 382 14.03 7.02 -6.98
CA LEU A 382 12.96 7.82 -6.38
C LEU A 382 12.70 7.43 -4.91
N VAL A 383 12.64 6.13 -4.63
CA VAL A 383 12.44 5.62 -3.26
C VAL A 383 13.61 5.99 -2.37
N SER A 384 14.86 5.93 -2.84
CA SER A 384 16.03 6.34 -2.05
C SER A 384 16.03 7.82 -1.70
N LEU A 385 15.43 8.67 -2.53
CA LEU A 385 15.32 10.11 -2.30
C LEU A 385 14.16 10.48 -1.34
N VAL A 386 13.02 9.79 -1.47
CA VAL A 386 11.77 10.14 -0.75
C VAL A 386 11.61 9.32 0.53
N ALA A 387 11.97 8.05 0.50
CA ALA A 387 11.67 7.09 1.56
C ALA A 387 12.92 6.70 2.37
N ARG A 388 13.65 7.69 2.90
CA ARG A 388 14.79 7.43 3.81
C ARG A 388 14.43 6.58 5.04
N THR A 389 13.14 6.45 5.36
CA THR A 389 12.64 5.83 6.60
C THR A 389 11.64 4.69 6.42
N SER A 390 11.21 4.36 5.19
CA SER A 390 10.19 3.32 4.97
C SER A 390 10.53 2.47 3.76
N PRO A 391 10.82 1.18 3.91
CA PRO A 391 10.94 0.26 2.79
C PRO A 391 9.55 0.08 2.17
N LEU A 392 9.25 0.87 1.13
CA LEU A 392 8.14 0.56 0.24
C LEU A 392 8.54 -0.67 -0.55
N ASP A 393 7.74 -1.73 -0.46
CA ASP A 393 7.88 -2.86 -1.38
C ASP A 393 7.36 -2.42 -2.75
N VAL A 394 8.28 -1.97 -3.58
CA VAL A 394 8.04 -1.46 -4.94
C VAL A 394 8.43 -2.50 -5.99
N GLN A 395 8.41 -3.79 -5.63
CA GLN A 395 8.63 -4.84 -6.61
C GLN A 395 7.49 -4.85 -7.64
N PRO A 396 7.81 -5.01 -8.94
CA PRO A 396 6.80 -5.14 -9.97
C PRO A 396 5.94 -6.37 -9.69
N ASP A 397 4.67 -6.15 -9.41
CA ASP A 397 3.67 -7.19 -9.30
C ASP A 397 3.00 -7.47 -10.67
N ILE A 398 2.11 -8.45 -10.68
CA ILE A 398 1.33 -8.80 -11.89
C ILE A 398 0.53 -7.62 -12.43
N GLY A 399 0.04 -6.72 -11.56
CA GLY A 399 -0.70 -5.51 -11.95
C GLY A 399 0.17 -4.52 -12.72
N VAL A 400 1.43 -4.31 -12.25
CA VAL A 400 2.40 -3.46 -12.94
C VAL A 400 2.80 -4.04 -14.30
N LEU A 401 3.02 -5.36 -14.36
CA LEU A 401 3.33 -6.02 -15.63
C LEU A 401 2.17 -5.93 -16.62
N ALA A 402 0.94 -6.20 -16.18
CA ALA A 402 -0.26 -6.09 -17.00
C ALA A 402 -0.47 -4.64 -17.51
N PHE A 403 -0.28 -3.65 -16.64
CA PHE A 403 -0.34 -2.23 -17.02
C PHE A 403 0.71 -1.91 -18.10
N THR A 404 1.96 -2.33 -17.92
CA THR A 404 3.03 -2.07 -18.88
C THR A 404 2.76 -2.71 -20.23
N VAL A 405 2.26 -3.95 -20.26
CA VAL A 405 1.83 -4.63 -21.48
C VAL A 405 0.70 -3.86 -22.16
N ALA A 406 -0.32 -3.45 -21.41
CA ALA A 406 -1.45 -2.69 -21.94
C ALA A 406 -0.99 -1.34 -22.56
N VAL A 407 -0.16 -0.59 -21.84
CA VAL A 407 0.40 0.70 -22.32
C VAL A 407 1.27 0.49 -23.57
N SER A 408 2.10 -0.55 -23.59
CA SER A 408 2.93 -0.87 -24.77
C SER A 408 2.09 -1.22 -25.99
N LEU A 409 1.04 -2.03 -25.82
CA LEU A 409 0.13 -2.38 -26.89
C LEU A 409 -0.64 -1.15 -27.41
N LEU A 410 -1.17 -0.33 -26.50
CA LEU A 410 -1.88 0.91 -26.86
C LEU A 410 -0.94 1.87 -27.61
N ALA A 411 0.27 2.08 -27.11
CA ALA A 411 1.27 2.89 -27.79
C ALA A 411 1.54 2.35 -29.20
N GLY A 412 1.81 1.03 -29.34
CA GLY A 412 2.05 0.38 -30.64
C GLY A 412 0.90 0.51 -31.62
N LEU A 413 -0.35 0.47 -31.14
CA LEU A 413 -1.54 0.68 -31.97
C LEU A 413 -1.66 2.16 -32.37
N ILE A 414 -1.53 3.10 -31.45
CA ILE A 414 -1.67 4.55 -31.70
C ILE A 414 -0.71 5.01 -32.79
N PHE A 415 0.60 4.78 -32.64
CA PHE A 415 1.56 5.23 -33.63
C PHE A 415 1.62 4.33 -34.88
N GLY A 416 1.16 3.08 -34.78
CA GLY A 416 1.05 2.15 -35.93
C GLY A 416 -0.10 2.44 -36.85
N THR A 417 -1.21 3.02 -36.34
CA THR A 417 -2.38 3.38 -37.20
C THR A 417 -2.10 4.55 -38.10
N ALA A 418 -1.26 5.53 -37.73
CA ALA A 418 -0.95 6.69 -38.55
C ALA A 418 -0.40 6.32 -39.94
N PRO A 419 0.66 5.49 -40.10
CA PRO A 419 1.11 5.06 -41.43
C PRO A 419 0.15 4.08 -42.09
N ALA A 420 -0.66 3.32 -41.34
CA ALA A 420 -1.64 2.41 -41.88
C ALA A 420 -2.79 3.16 -42.59
N LEU A 421 -3.24 4.27 -42.02
CA LEU A 421 -4.26 5.15 -42.61
C LEU A 421 -3.72 5.93 -43.82
N SER A 422 -2.46 6.37 -43.81
CA SER A 422 -1.84 7.07 -44.94
C SER A 422 -1.49 6.16 -46.13
N ALA A 423 -1.56 4.84 -45.97
CA ALA A 423 -1.37 3.84 -47.02
C ALA A 423 -2.68 3.49 -47.77
N GLN A 424 -3.80 4.13 -47.39
CA GLN A 424 -5.07 4.06 -48.11
C GLN A 424 -5.10 5.07 -49.26
#